data_16e34696a7645ff7c6ea416c711e816e
#
_entry.id   16e34696a7645ff7c6ea416c711e816e
#
_cell.length_a   1.000
_cell.length_b   1.000
_cell.length_c   1.000
_cell.angle_alpha   90.00
_cell.angle_beta   90.00
_cell.angle_gamma   90.00
#
_symmetry.space_group_name_H-M   'P 1'
#
loop_
_entity.id
_entity.type
_entity.pdbx_description
1 polymer ?
#
loop_
_entity_poly.entity_id
_entity_poly.type
_entity_poly.pdbx_seq_one_letter_code
_entity_poly.pdbx_strand_id
1 'polypeptide(L)'
;YANGFNEMDLRSQPFQQNLNGYDSLLGKSATDILSESGDSTAFFSNVRPQTAYNNDRIMYTRTEVGGEQRYSYAANPDTLAQFYEVIFSNVGFGNGSYRQAQSAANGKVFEYIGTNAGDYDPIEVIVAPQLLNTLNLGLVLETEGRKVGIEYAISSLDKNTLSSLDDSDNQGFGLK
;
A
#
# COMPACT_ATOMS: atom_id res chain seq x y z
N TYR A 1 -13.06 -32.20 6.59
CA TYR A 1 -11.68 -31.68 6.47
C TYR A 1 -11.73 -30.17 6.73
N ALA A 2 -11.24 -29.76 7.90
CA ALA A 2 -11.05 -28.36 8.21
C ALA A 2 -9.68 -27.95 7.66
N ASN A 3 -9.66 -27.27 6.52
CA ASN A 3 -8.45 -26.62 6.03
C ASN A 3 -8.55 -25.14 6.41
N GLY A 4 -8.20 -24.85 7.65
CA GLY A 4 -7.91 -23.48 8.07
C GLY A 4 -6.52 -23.12 7.54
N PHE A 5 -6.45 -22.39 6.42
CA PHE A 5 -5.21 -21.76 5.99
C PHE A 5 -5.09 -20.43 6.75
N ASN A 6 -4.19 -20.40 7.69
CA ASN A 6 -3.77 -19.17 8.33
C ASN A 6 -2.68 -18.55 7.44
N GLU A 7 -3.06 -17.76 6.44
CA GLU A 7 -2.11 -17.04 5.56
C GLU A 7 -1.38 -15.89 6.28
N MET A 8 -1.67 -15.69 7.56
CA MET A 8 -1.26 -14.50 8.31
C MET A 8 0.24 -14.40 8.57
N ASP A 9 0.96 -15.53 8.64
CA ASP A 9 2.33 -15.50 9.17
C ASP A 9 3.42 -15.16 8.15
N LEU A 10 3.17 -15.29 6.87
CA LEU A 10 4.21 -15.12 5.85
C LEU A 10 4.24 -13.72 5.22
N ARG A 11 3.15 -12.95 5.31
CA ARG A 11 3.06 -11.62 4.70
C ARG A 11 3.19 -10.46 5.70
N SER A 12 2.89 -10.68 6.97
CA SER A 12 2.95 -9.63 7.99
C SER A 12 4.38 -9.28 8.41
N GLN A 13 5.29 -10.27 8.47
CA GLN A 13 6.67 -10.02 8.94
C GLN A 13 7.51 -9.16 7.97
N PRO A 14 7.55 -9.40 6.64
CA PRO A 14 8.26 -8.52 5.72
C PRO A 14 7.65 -7.12 5.65
N PHE A 15 6.34 -7.02 5.83
CA PHE A 15 5.61 -5.76 5.80
C PHE A 15 5.91 -4.92 7.05
N GLN A 16 5.90 -5.51 8.25
CA GLN A 16 6.26 -4.83 9.49
C GLN A 16 7.72 -4.34 9.49
N GLN A 17 8.66 -5.11 8.91
CA GLN A 17 10.05 -4.69 8.79
C GLN A 17 10.22 -3.49 7.86
N ASN A 18 9.42 -3.39 6.79
CA ASN A 18 9.42 -2.23 5.90
C ASN A 18 8.76 -1.00 6.54
N LEU A 19 7.77 -1.19 7.40
CA LEU A 19 7.09 -0.10 8.12
C LEU A 19 7.99 0.60 9.13
N ASN A 20 8.87 -0.12 9.81
CA ASN A 20 9.82 0.44 10.77
C ASN A 20 10.74 1.52 10.18
N GLY A 21 10.97 1.53 8.87
CA GLY A 21 11.71 2.57 8.18
C GLY A 21 10.97 3.89 8.02
N TYR A 22 9.63 3.89 8.14
CA TYR A 22 8.76 5.07 7.95
C TYR A 22 8.46 5.82 9.25
N ASP A 23 8.59 5.18 10.40
CA ASP A 23 8.32 5.76 11.71
C ASP A 23 9.11 7.05 11.95
N SER A 24 10.35 7.10 11.48
CA SER A 24 11.24 8.25 11.64
C SER A 24 10.93 9.43 10.72
N LEU A 25 10.15 9.22 9.64
CA LEU A 25 9.89 10.23 8.61
C LEU A 25 8.57 11.00 8.81
N LEU A 26 7.61 10.41 9.51
CA LEU A 26 6.24 10.93 9.58
C LEU A 26 5.80 11.31 11.01
N GLY A 27 6.59 11.00 12.02
CA GLY A 27 6.23 11.23 13.42
C GLY A 27 5.13 10.29 13.96
N LYS A 28 4.54 9.47 13.07
CA LYS A 28 3.64 8.34 13.40
C LYS A 28 4.07 7.13 12.59
N SER A 29 3.98 5.95 13.18
CA SER A 29 4.23 4.72 12.45
C SER A 29 3.11 4.46 11.44
N ALA A 30 3.44 3.81 10.34
CA ALA A 30 2.43 3.37 9.38
C ALA A 30 1.44 2.38 10.02
N THR A 31 1.92 1.60 10.99
CA THR A 31 1.10 0.71 11.81
C THR A 31 0.08 1.49 12.63
N ASP A 32 0.50 2.59 13.25
CA ASP A 32 -0.40 3.44 14.06
C ASP A 32 -1.49 4.07 13.19
N ILE A 33 -1.12 4.58 11.99
CA ILE A 33 -2.09 5.18 11.06
C ILE A 33 -3.10 4.15 10.58
N LEU A 34 -2.66 2.96 10.17
CA LEU A 34 -3.55 1.89 9.74
C LEU A 34 -4.45 1.39 10.88
N SER A 35 -3.94 1.35 12.12
CA SER A 35 -4.73 0.94 13.28
C SER A 35 -5.79 1.97 13.69
N GLU A 36 -5.49 3.26 13.52
CA GLU A 36 -6.40 4.37 13.86
C GLU A 36 -7.47 4.63 12.80
N SER A 37 -7.16 4.42 11.50
CA SER A 37 -8.09 4.74 10.41
C SER A 37 -9.13 3.67 10.15
N GLY A 38 -8.84 2.41 10.43
CA GLY A 38 -9.65 1.28 9.96
C GLY A 38 -9.59 1.03 8.45
N ASP A 39 -8.89 1.87 7.69
CA ASP A 39 -8.74 1.72 6.25
C ASP A 39 -7.80 0.55 5.91
N SER A 40 -8.07 -0.12 4.80
CA SER A 40 -7.20 -1.19 4.30
C SER A 40 -5.93 -0.67 3.61
N THR A 41 -5.81 0.64 3.41
CA THR A 41 -4.66 1.29 2.77
C THR A 41 -4.32 2.61 3.44
N ALA A 42 -3.03 2.92 3.51
CA ALA A 42 -2.53 4.22 3.93
C ALA A 42 -1.56 4.78 2.89
N PHE A 43 -1.49 6.12 2.82
CA PHE A 43 -0.64 6.85 1.90
C PHE A 43 0.37 7.67 2.68
N PHE A 44 1.65 7.54 2.33
CA PHE A 44 2.73 8.23 3.01
C PHE A 44 3.57 9.01 2.00
N SER A 45 4.00 10.21 2.38
CA SER A 45 4.97 10.95 1.60
C SER A 45 6.31 10.21 1.58
N ASN A 46 6.83 9.93 0.39
CA ASN A 46 8.11 9.25 0.23
C ASN A 46 9.17 10.20 -0.31
N VAL A 47 9.42 11.25 0.44
CA VAL A 47 10.36 12.33 0.14
C VAL A 47 11.39 12.43 1.24
N ARG A 48 12.66 12.19 0.91
CA ARG A 48 13.78 12.19 1.85
C ARG A 48 14.73 13.33 1.55
N PRO A 49 14.87 14.34 2.44
CA PRO A 49 15.85 15.41 2.25
C PRO A 49 17.26 14.83 2.30
N GLN A 50 18.15 15.34 1.46
CA GLN A 50 19.54 14.94 1.38
C GLN A 50 20.43 16.15 1.66
N THR A 51 21.54 15.92 2.37
CA THR A 51 22.49 16.99 2.74
C THR A 51 23.39 17.40 1.58
N ALA A 52 23.54 16.53 0.56
CA ALA A 52 24.38 16.77 -0.61
C ALA A 52 23.80 16.07 -1.84
N TYR A 53 24.18 16.57 -3.01
CA TYR A 53 23.88 15.91 -4.28
C TYR A 53 24.67 14.61 -4.40
N ASN A 54 24.02 13.55 -4.90
CA ASN A 54 24.63 12.27 -5.16
C ASN A 54 24.42 11.88 -6.63
N ASN A 55 25.50 11.76 -7.40
CA ASN A 55 25.49 11.39 -8.82
C ASN A 55 24.99 9.96 -9.08
N ASP A 56 25.06 9.07 -8.10
CA ASP A 56 24.67 7.67 -8.24
C ASP A 56 23.17 7.45 -8.01
N ARG A 57 22.44 8.52 -7.68
CA ARG A 57 21.01 8.49 -7.38
C ARG A 57 20.24 9.52 -8.20
N ILE A 58 18.97 9.23 -8.42
CA ILE A 58 18.03 10.20 -8.99
C ILE A 58 17.62 11.18 -7.89
N MET A 59 18.06 12.42 -8.05
CA MET A 59 17.82 13.50 -7.09
C MET A 59 16.85 14.51 -7.66
N TYR A 60 16.08 15.11 -6.77
CA TYR A 60 15.08 16.14 -7.10
C TYR A 60 15.35 17.41 -6.31
N THR A 61 14.94 18.53 -6.88
CA THR A 61 14.78 19.80 -6.17
C THR A 61 13.29 20.04 -5.90
N ARG A 62 12.98 20.77 -4.83
CA ARG A 62 11.61 21.12 -4.46
C ARG A 62 11.34 22.58 -4.75
N THR A 63 10.17 22.84 -5.35
CA THR A 63 9.58 24.17 -5.49
C THR A 63 8.20 24.15 -4.84
N GLU A 64 7.75 25.30 -4.36
CA GLU A 64 6.41 25.47 -3.82
C GLU A 64 5.63 26.45 -4.70
N VAL A 65 4.48 26.01 -5.20
CA VAL A 65 3.63 26.83 -6.06
C VAL A 65 2.20 26.75 -5.56
N GLY A 66 1.66 27.85 -5.05
CA GLY A 66 0.29 27.90 -4.54
C GLY A 66 0.03 27.02 -3.31
N GLY A 67 1.07 26.75 -2.49
CA GLY A 67 1.00 25.85 -1.35
C GLY A 67 1.23 24.38 -1.70
N GLU A 68 1.39 24.05 -2.98
CA GLU A 68 1.69 22.71 -3.46
C GLU A 68 3.19 22.50 -3.61
N GLN A 69 3.72 21.42 -3.06
CA GLN A 69 5.12 21.05 -3.20
C GLN A 69 5.31 20.25 -4.49
N ARG A 70 6.21 20.71 -5.34
CA ARG A 70 6.54 20.08 -6.63
C ARG A 70 7.99 19.69 -6.67
N TYR A 71 8.27 18.50 -7.19
CA TYR A 71 9.61 17.94 -7.29
C TYR A 71 10.04 17.88 -8.75
N SER A 72 11.20 18.45 -9.05
CA SER A 72 11.80 18.48 -10.39
C SER A 72 13.14 17.76 -10.38
N TYR A 73 13.37 16.90 -11.37
CA TYR A 73 14.63 16.18 -11.50
C TYR A 73 15.82 17.13 -11.61
N ALA A 74 16.81 16.92 -10.78
CA ALA A 74 18.03 17.73 -10.71
C ALA A 74 19.10 17.19 -11.68
N ALA A 75 18.91 17.39 -12.98
CA ALA A 75 19.86 16.96 -14.02
C ALA A 75 21.18 17.71 -13.96
N ASN A 76 21.13 19.00 -13.61
CA ASN A 76 22.29 19.89 -13.45
C ASN A 76 22.21 20.54 -12.05
N PRO A 77 22.84 19.94 -11.05
CA PRO A 77 22.68 20.39 -9.68
C PRO A 77 23.33 21.76 -9.45
N ASP A 78 22.54 22.71 -8.94
CA ASP A 78 23.09 23.89 -8.28
C ASP A 78 23.57 23.48 -6.89
N THR A 79 24.83 23.75 -6.55
CA THR A 79 25.44 23.38 -5.27
C THR A 79 24.78 24.01 -4.04
N LEU A 80 23.96 25.04 -4.25
CA LEU A 80 23.21 25.73 -3.17
C LEU A 80 21.79 25.19 -3.00
N ALA A 81 21.31 24.30 -3.89
CA ALA A 81 19.95 23.77 -3.82
C ALA A 81 19.84 22.68 -2.72
N GLN A 82 18.67 22.64 -2.09
CA GLN A 82 18.27 21.52 -1.24
C GLN A 82 17.84 20.34 -2.11
N PHE A 83 18.45 19.19 -1.92
CA PHE A 83 18.14 17.99 -2.68
C PHE A 83 17.25 17.02 -1.92
N TYR A 84 16.49 16.25 -2.67
CA TYR A 84 15.58 15.23 -2.17
C TYR A 84 15.72 13.95 -2.98
N GLU A 85 15.73 12.82 -2.29
CA GLU A 85 15.44 11.53 -2.87
C GLU A 85 13.92 11.33 -2.79
N VAL A 86 13.28 11.11 -3.95
CA VAL A 86 11.82 11.00 -4.06
C VAL A 86 11.48 9.67 -4.71
N ILE A 87 10.62 8.90 -4.06
CA ILE A 87 10.10 7.67 -4.61
C ILE A 87 8.65 7.93 -5.03
N PHE A 88 8.33 7.57 -6.27
CA PHE A 88 7.01 7.75 -6.85
C PHE A 88 6.30 6.41 -6.97
N SER A 89 5.05 6.37 -6.54
CA SER A 89 4.16 5.21 -6.72
C SER A 89 3.12 5.50 -7.79
N ASN A 90 2.75 4.45 -8.52
CA ASN A 90 1.61 4.52 -9.43
C ASN A 90 0.32 4.54 -8.61
N VAL A 91 -0.47 5.59 -8.77
CA VAL A 91 -1.75 5.81 -8.08
C VAL A 91 -2.96 5.60 -8.98
N GLY A 92 -2.71 5.15 -10.20
CA GLY A 92 -3.72 4.90 -11.22
C GLY A 92 -3.84 6.04 -12.22
N PHE A 93 -4.45 5.74 -13.36
CA PHE A 93 -4.59 6.66 -14.47
C PHE A 93 -5.35 7.93 -14.08
N GLY A 94 -4.70 9.08 -14.26
CA GLY A 94 -5.30 10.39 -13.97
C GLY A 94 -5.51 10.70 -12.48
N ASN A 95 -4.97 9.90 -11.56
CA ASN A 95 -5.09 10.15 -10.11
C ASN A 95 -3.84 10.77 -9.50
N GLY A 96 -2.75 10.84 -10.27
CA GLY A 96 -1.48 11.42 -9.84
C GLY A 96 -1.18 12.74 -10.53
N SER A 97 -0.09 13.38 -10.11
CA SER A 97 0.37 14.67 -10.61
C SER A 97 1.64 14.56 -11.47
N TYR A 98 2.21 13.36 -11.55
CA TYR A 98 3.46 13.08 -12.24
C TYR A 98 3.29 12.00 -13.29
N ARG A 99 4.18 12.04 -14.31
CA ARG A 99 4.38 10.94 -15.26
C ARG A 99 5.85 10.55 -15.29
N GLN A 100 6.13 9.33 -15.73
CA GLN A 100 7.49 8.91 -16.00
C GLN A 100 8.00 9.65 -17.24
N ALA A 101 9.11 10.38 -17.08
CA ALA A 101 9.78 11.07 -18.17
C ALA A 101 10.82 10.16 -18.85
N GLN A 102 11.09 10.41 -20.13
CA GLN A 102 12.26 9.86 -20.79
C GLN A 102 13.50 10.63 -20.34
N SER A 103 14.50 9.93 -19.86
CA SER A 103 15.74 10.53 -19.35
C SER A 103 16.94 9.66 -19.71
N ALA A 104 18.10 10.30 -19.91
CA ALA A 104 19.39 9.62 -20.04
C ALA A 104 19.97 9.15 -18.68
N ALA A 105 19.31 9.50 -17.56
CA ALA A 105 19.72 9.05 -16.24
C ALA A 105 19.59 7.54 -16.08
N ASN A 106 20.47 6.95 -15.29
CA ASN A 106 20.37 5.54 -14.93
C ASN A 106 19.28 5.34 -13.87
N GLY A 107 18.03 5.27 -14.31
CA GLY A 107 16.87 5.08 -13.45
C GLY A 107 15.61 5.75 -13.99
N LYS A 108 14.51 5.63 -13.24
CA LYS A 108 13.23 6.22 -13.59
C LYS A 108 13.18 7.65 -13.08
N VAL A 109 12.94 8.58 -13.98
CA VAL A 109 12.74 10.00 -13.67
C VAL A 109 11.26 10.32 -13.86
N PHE A 110 10.73 11.17 -12.98
CA PHE A 110 9.34 11.61 -13.02
C PHE A 110 9.27 13.13 -13.15
N GLU A 111 8.30 13.63 -13.90
CA GLU A 111 8.04 15.04 -14.11
C GLU A 111 6.61 15.39 -13.70
N TYR A 112 6.45 16.55 -13.06
CA TYR A 112 5.14 17.09 -12.72
C TYR A 112 4.44 17.58 -13.99
N ILE A 113 3.21 17.15 -14.21
CA ILE A 113 2.39 17.51 -15.38
C ILE A 113 1.06 18.16 -15.02
N GLY A 114 0.78 18.33 -13.73
CA GLY A 114 -0.45 18.92 -13.22
C GLY A 114 -1.18 18.00 -12.26
N THR A 115 -1.93 18.58 -11.34
CA THR A 115 -2.74 17.84 -10.37
C THR A 115 -3.78 16.99 -11.09
N ASN A 116 -3.83 15.69 -10.75
CA ASN A 116 -4.71 14.69 -11.39
C ASN A 116 -4.53 14.56 -12.92
N ALA A 117 -3.35 14.91 -13.45
CA ALA A 117 -3.05 14.80 -14.87
C ALA A 117 -2.08 13.64 -15.19
N GLY A 118 -1.50 13.02 -14.17
CA GLY A 118 -0.55 11.93 -14.28
C GLY A 118 -1.03 10.66 -13.57
N ASP A 119 -0.15 9.68 -13.54
CA ASP A 119 -0.41 8.34 -12.98
C ASP A 119 0.42 8.06 -11.72
N TYR A 120 1.29 9.00 -11.33
CA TYR A 120 2.24 8.83 -10.24
C TYR A 120 2.20 10.01 -9.28
N ASP A 121 2.45 9.72 -7.98
CA ASP A 121 2.68 10.72 -6.95
C ASP A 121 3.88 10.35 -6.05
N PRO A 122 4.52 11.33 -5.37
CA PRO A 122 5.65 11.14 -4.47
C PRO A 122 5.21 10.56 -3.11
N ILE A 123 4.47 9.48 -3.17
CA ILE A 123 3.89 8.77 -2.03
C ILE A 123 4.21 7.28 -2.12
N GLU A 124 4.10 6.61 -1.00
CA GLU A 124 4.05 5.16 -0.92
C GLU A 124 2.67 4.73 -0.44
N VAL A 125 2.16 3.70 -1.11
CA VAL A 125 0.89 3.06 -0.74
C VAL A 125 1.22 1.85 0.11
N ILE A 126 0.75 1.83 1.34
CA ILE A 126 0.89 0.71 2.25
C ILE A 126 -0.47 0.06 2.42
N VAL A 127 -0.52 -1.25 2.20
CA VAL A 127 -1.74 -2.05 2.34
C VAL A 127 -1.68 -2.77 3.69
N ALA A 128 -2.75 -2.67 4.46
CA ALA A 128 -2.87 -3.39 5.72
C ALA A 128 -2.81 -4.91 5.52
N PRO A 129 -2.26 -5.65 6.46
CA PRO A 129 -2.35 -7.11 6.45
C PRO A 129 -3.81 -7.53 6.60
N GLN A 130 -4.20 -8.56 5.82
CA GLN A 130 -5.58 -9.05 5.76
C GLN A 130 -5.66 -10.48 6.26
N LEU A 131 -6.79 -10.82 6.88
CA LEU A 131 -7.07 -12.19 7.35
C LEU A 131 -8.39 -12.67 6.74
N LEU A 132 -8.33 -13.77 6.00
CA LEU A 132 -9.50 -14.49 5.52
C LEU A 132 -9.65 -15.81 6.28
N ASN A 133 -10.73 -15.94 7.04
CA ASN A 133 -11.13 -17.18 7.67
C ASN A 133 -12.28 -17.81 6.88
N THR A 134 -12.17 -19.11 6.59
CA THR A 134 -13.26 -19.87 5.96
C THR A 134 -13.48 -21.19 6.70
N LEU A 135 -14.74 -21.49 6.97
CA LEU A 135 -15.16 -22.78 7.55
C LEU A 135 -16.19 -23.41 6.64
N ASN A 136 -15.94 -24.64 6.20
CA ASN A 136 -16.88 -25.43 5.43
C ASN A 136 -17.21 -26.70 6.22
N LEU A 137 -18.51 -26.94 6.41
CA LEU A 137 -19.03 -28.15 7.06
C LEU A 137 -19.97 -28.85 6.10
N GLY A 138 -19.78 -30.13 5.90
CA GLY A 138 -20.66 -30.96 5.05
C GLY A 138 -21.09 -32.24 5.78
N LEU A 139 -22.36 -32.57 5.68
CA LEU A 139 -22.93 -33.85 6.11
C LEU A 139 -23.60 -34.50 4.92
N VAL A 140 -23.25 -35.75 4.65
CA VAL A 140 -23.89 -36.56 3.63
C VAL A 140 -24.43 -37.83 4.28
N LEU A 141 -25.71 -38.06 4.13
CA LEU A 141 -26.39 -39.29 4.53
C LEU A 141 -26.78 -40.06 3.28
N GLU A 142 -26.31 -41.29 3.18
CA GLU A 142 -26.58 -42.17 2.06
C GLU A 142 -27.19 -43.49 2.57
N THR A 143 -28.35 -43.79 2.01
CA THR A 143 -29.09 -45.05 2.25
C THR A 143 -29.43 -45.67 0.89
N GLU A 144 -29.86 -46.93 0.87
CA GLU A 144 -30.25 -47.61 -0.38
C GLU A 144 -31.22 -46.75 -1.20
N GLY A 145 -30.72 -46.22 -2.32
CA GLY A 145 -31.53 -45.44 -3.28
C GLY A 145 -31.77 -43.97 -2.90
N ARG A 146 -31.22 -43.44 -1.81
CA ARG A 146 -31.35 -42.02 -1.40
C ARG A 146 -30.06 -41.46 -0.89
N LYS A 147 -29.76 -40.26 -1.34
CA LYS A 147 -28.61 -39.44 -0.85
C LYS A 147 -29.13 -38.05 -0.49
N VAL A 148 -28.86 -37.65 0.74
CA VAL A 148 -29.14 -36.32 1.26
C VAL A 148 -27.85 -35.70 1.75
N GLY A 149 -27.56 -34.49 1.33
CA GLY A 149 -26.38 -33.73 1.77
C GLY A 149 -26.78 -32.36 2.26
N ILE A 150 -26.12 -31.87 3.27
CA ILE A 150 -26.18 -30.50 3.75
C ILE A 150 -24.76 -29.97 3.78
N GLU A 151 -24.53 -28.82 3.16
CA GLU A 151 -23.27 -28.12 3.19
C GLU A 151 -23.48 -26.73 3.77
N TYR A 152 -22.64 -26.34 4.71
CA TYR A 152 -22.64 -25.02 5.33
C TYR A 152 -21.26 -24.41 5.23
N ALA A 153 -21.20 -23.16 4.76
CA ALA A 153 -19.96 -22.39 4.62
C ALA A 153 -20.08 -21.06 5.32
N ILE A 154 -19.05 -20.68 6.05
CA ILE A 154 -18.89 -19.35 6.63
C ILE A 154 -17.56 -18.80 6.15
N SER A 155 -17.53 -17.50 5.82
CA SER A 155 -16.31 -16.76 5.59
C SER A 155 -16.32 -15.46 6.38
N SER A 156 -15.13 -15.06 6.87
CA SER A 156 -14.91 -13.76 7.50
C SER A 156 -13.62 -13.20 6.94
N LEU A 157 -13.69 -12.01 6.37
CA LEU A 157 -12.55 -11.27 5.84
C LEU A 157 -12.33 -10.04 6.72
N ASP A 158 -11.17 -10.00 7.37
CA ASP A 158 -10.64 -8.80 8.00
C ASP A 158 -9.66 -8.15 7.01
N LYS A 159 -9.95 -6.93 6.59
CA LYS A 159 -9.14 -6.19 5.61
C LYS A 159 -8.01 -5.41 6.23
N ASN A 160 -8.02 -5.25 7.56
CA ASN A 160 -6.98 -4.55 8.29
C ASN A 160 -6.84 -5.14 9.69
N THR A 161 -6.04 -6.19 9.84
CA THR A 161 -5.80 -6.86 11.12
C THR A 161 -5.11 -5.99 12.18
N LEU A 162 -4.69 -4.78 11.84
CA LEU A 162 -4.09 -3.81 12.76
C LEU A 162 -5.15 -2.92 13.44
N SER A 163 -6.36 -2.85 12.89
CA SER A 163 -7.46 -2.03 13.39
C SER A 163 -8.62 -2.88 13.85
N SER A 164 -9.26 -2.50 14.94
CA SER A 164 -10.51 -3.10 15.38
C SER A 164 -11.75 -2.31 14.92
N LEU A 165 -11.58 -1.27 14.13
CA LEU A 165 -12.68 -0.39 13.74
C LEU A 165 -13.54 -0.97 12.60
N ASP A 166 -13.00 -1.94 11.81
CA ASP A 166 -13.61 -2.51 10.62
C ASP A 166 -13.82 -4.04 10.72
N ASP A 167 -13.92 -4.58 11.95
CA ASP A 167 -13.96 -6.05 12.18
C ASP A 167 -15.31 -6.71 11.85
N SER A 168 -16.37 -5.97 11.52
CA SER A 168 -17.74 -6.49 11.59
C SER A 168 -18.47 -6.63 10.24
N ASP A 169 -17.92 -6.20 9.12
CA ASP A 169 -18.68 -5.99 7.88
C ASP A 169 -18.42 -7.01 6.76
N ASN A 170 -17.44 -7.89 6.90
CA ASN A 170 -17.00 -8.77 5.81
C ASN A 170 -17.30 -10.26 6.11
N GLN A 171 -18.52 -10.55 6.54
CA GLN A 171 -18.96 -11.92 6.81
C GLN A 171 -19.85 -12.44 5.68
N GLY A 172 -19.58 -13.66 5.25
CA GLY A 172 -20.40 -14.38 4.27
C GLY A 172 -20.85 -15.73 4.81
N PHE A 173 -22.01 -16.19 4.39
CA PHE A 173 -22.47 -17.54 4.68
C PHE A 173 -23.14 -18.16 3.46
N GLY A 174 -23.06 -19.45 3.35
CA GLY A 174 -23.72 -20.25 2.32
C GLY A 174 -24.31 -21.54 2.92
N LEU A 175 -25.48 -21.93 2.43
CA LEU A 175 -26.14 -23.19 2.78
C LEU A 175 -26.59 -23.86 1.48
N LYS A 176 -26.32 -25.17 1.37
CA LYS A 176 -26.73 -26.01 0.23
C LYS A 176 -27.36 -27.29 0.72
#